data_23fe111e1bcd4a720d626f368360bef9
#
_entry.id   23fe111e1bcd4a720d626f368360bef9
#
_cell.length_a   1.000
_cell.length_b   1.000
_cell.length_c   1.000
_cell.angle_alpha   90.00
_cell.angle_beta   90.00
_cell.angle_gamma   90.00
#
_symmetry.space_group_name_H-M   'P 1'
#
loop_
_entity.id
_entity.type
_entity.pdbx_description
1 polymer ?
#
loop_
_entity_poly.entity_id
_entity_poly.type
_entity_poly.pdbx_seq_one_letter_code
_entity_poly.pdbx_strand_id
1 'polypeptide(L)'
;MRTVTLTKGVPDFREGQVSFDEDGHLERGDTPTVMNPNDEPALRASLQAKVRNGGTASVMSMGPPGYGDVLREAMESVYADDLYLLSDREMAAADTWATAITVATGIQNMDEEPDLVFAGFKTADGETGHTGPQTAWCLDWPLVTHVVALDVDTEAGTLRAKRLVEGDADEIETVEAPLPAFVVTDPEFEPSYRRAEHRLTHKDLREETRQRAGEHEDHMTVWDHSDLNLDPDFIGLDGSPTIVSGVDPIPKAPAERDATMVDPSDPEEMAGVVDEMSRFAGGD
;
A
#
# COMPACT_ATOMS: atom_id res chain seq x y z
N MET A 1 -2.00 -13.32 -17.89
CA MET A 1 -2.19 -11.98 -17.29
C MET A 1 -0.99 -11.66 -16.44
N ARG A 2 -0.53 -10.42 -16.44
CA ARG A 2 0.60 -9.95 -15.62
C ARG A 2 0.13 -8.86 -14.67
N THR A 3 0.50 -8.98 -13.42
CA THR A 3 0.16 -7.97 -12.42
C THR A 3 1.41 -7.47 -11.72
N VAL A 4 1.41 -6.21 -11.33
CA VAL A 4 2.43 -5.62 -10.46
C VAL A 4 1.72 -5.02 -9.25
N THR A 5 2.21 -5.31 -8.04
CA THR A 5 1.72 -4.67 -6.82
C THR A 5 2.79 -3.76 -6.26
N LEU A 6 2.45 -2.51 -6.04
CA LEU A 6 3.31 -1.56 -5.37
C LEU A 6 3.21 -1.76 -3.85
N THR A 7 4.36 -1.83 -3.19
CA THR A 7 4.44 -1.93 -1.72
C THR A 7 5.46 -0.95 -1.17
N LYS A 8 5.33 -0.59 0.10
CA LYS A 8 6.28 0.28 0.79
C LYS A 8 6.65 -0.29 2.14
N GLY A 9 7.93 -0.16 2.51
CA GLY A 9 8.37 -0.33 3.88
C GLY A 9 8.07 0.93 4.70
N VAL A 10 7.40 0.74 5.83
CA VAL A 10 7.08 1.82 6.78
C VAL A 10 7.61 1.46 8.16
N PRO A 11 7.87 2.43 9.04
CA PRO A 11 8.23 2.16 10.43
C PRO A 11 7.12 1.38 11.14
N ASP A 12 7.47 0.41 11.98
CA ASP A 12 6.48 -0.25 12.84
C ASP A 12 6.11 0.65 14.01
N PHE A 13 5.02 1.39 13.84
CA PHE A 13 4.49 2.30 14.88
C PHE A 13 4.00 1.60 16.14
N ARG A 14 3.90 0.26 16.15
CA ARG A 14 3.49 -0.53 17.32
C ARG A 14 4.63 -0.79 18.28
N GLU A 15 5.87 -0.88 17.77
CA GLU A 15 7.04 -1.33 18.56
C GLU A 15 7.99 -0.19 18.96
N GLY A 16 7.81 1.05 18.52
CA GLY A 16 8.76 2.10 18.77
C GLY A 16 8.20 3.51 18.91
N GLN A 17 8.99 4.38 19.54
CA GLN A 17 8.80 5.82 19.44
C GLN A 17 9.42 6.26 18.12
N VAL A 18 8.58 6.73 17.21
CA VAL A 18 9.05 7.38 16.01
C VAL A 18 9.62 8.74 16.43
N SER A 19 10.89 8.99 16.14
CA SER A 19 11.53 10.28 16.33
C SER A 19 11.72 10.97 14.97
N PHE A 20 11.73 12.29 15.01
CA PHE A 20 12.04 13.13 13.87
C PHE A 20 13.28 13.96 14.20
N ASP A 21 14.16 14.16 13.22
CA ASP A 21 15.30 15.04 13.36
C ASP A 21 14.87 16.53 13.41
N GLU A 22 15.85 17.44 13.60
CA GLU A 22 15.60 18.88 13.68
C GLU A 22 15.03 19.46 12.37
N ASP A 23 15.22 18.78 11.24
CA ASP A 23 14.72 19.15 9.92
C ASP A 23 13.36 18.50 9.59
N GLY A 24 12.80 17.73 10.52
CA GLY A 24 11.50 17.06 10.34
C GLY A 24 11.55 15.77 9.53
N HIS A 25 12.73 15.22 9.28
CA HIS A 25 12.85 13.91 8.66
C HIS A 25 12.69 12.81 9.70
N LEU A 26 12.05 11.73 9.30
CA LEU A 26 11.89 10.55 10.13
C LEU A 26 13.25 9.94 10.48
N GLU A 27 13.63 9.98 11.76
CA GLU A 27 14.77 9.22 12.25
C GLU A 27 14.36 7.74 12.28
N ARG A 28 14.83 6.98 11.30
CA ARG A 28 14.55 5.54 11.19
C ARG A 28 15.30 4.68 12.21
N GLY A 29 16.07 5.27 13.11
CA GLY A 29 16.80 4.70 14.24
C GLY A 29 16.69 3.18 14.42
N ASP A 30 16.27 2.74 15.59
CA ASP A 30 16.07 1.32 15.92
C ASP A 30 14.63 0.83 15.62
N THR A 31 13.79 1.62 14.92
CA THR A 31 12.41 1.22 14.61
C THR A 31 12.40 0.21 13.47
N PRO A 32 11.91 -1.00 13.68
CA PRO A 32 11.81 -1.99 12.62
C PRO A 32 10.98 -1.47 11.43
N THR A 33 11.39 -1.86 10.24
CA THR A 33 10.62 -1.60 9.02
C THR A 33 9.71 -2.78 8.75
N VAL A 34 8.43 -2.52 8.54
CA VAL A 34 7.42 -3.51 8.17
C VAL A 34 6.77 -3.14 6.85
N MET A 35 6.14 -4.09 6.20
CA MET A 35 5.31 -3.80 5.03
C MET A 35 4.15 -2.89 5.44
N ASN A 36 3.85 -1.88 4.61
CA ASN A 36 2.72 -0.99 4.84
C ASN A 36 1.41 -1.79 4.93
N PRO A 37 0.66 -1.72 6.04
CA PRO A 37 -0.58 -2.51 6.20
C PRO A 37 -1.65 -2.19 5.15
N ASN A 38 -1.66 -0.96 4.63
CA ASN A 38 -2.62 -0.57 3.60
C ASN A 38 -2.30 -1.16 2.21
N ASP A 39 -1.14 -1.80 2.02
CA ASP A 39 -0.80 -2.48 0.76
C ASP A 39 -1.32 -3.93 0.75
N GLU A 40 -1.69 -4.50 1.90
CA GLU A 40 -2.23 -5.86 1.99
C GLU A 40 -3.49 -6.09 1.12
N PRO A 41 -4.48 -5.18 1.08
CA PRO A 41 -5.61 -5.29 0.16
C PRO A 41 -5.19 -5.34 -1.32
N ALA A 42 -4.19 -4.57 -1.72
CA ALA A 42 -3.65 -4.56 -3.08
C ALA A 42 -2.99 -5.91 -3.43
N LEU A 43 -2.20 -6.47 -2.51
CA LEU A 43 -1.61 -7.80 -2.67
C LEU A 43 -2.69 -8.88 -2.80
N ARG A 44 -3.76 -8.80 -2.00
CA ARG A 44 -4.91 -9.73 -2.09
C ARG A 44 -5.65 -9.60 -3.42
N ALA A 45 -5.78 -8.39 -3.98
CA ALA A 45 -6.40 -8.15 -5.28
C ALA A 45 -5.56 -8.77 -6.42
N SER A 46 -4.25 -8.56 -6.40
CA SER A 46 -3.30 -9.16 -7.34
C SER A 46 -3.32 -10.69 -7.27
N LEU A 47 -3.30 -11.26 -6.05
CA LEU A 47 -3.41 -12.71 -5.87
C LEU A 47 -4.73 -13.25 -6.43
N GLN A 48 -5.86 -12.57 -6.17
CA GLN A 48 -7.14 -12.96 -6.75
C GLN A 48 -7.08 -12.97 -8.28
N ALA A 49 -6.50 -11.94 -8.87
CA ALA A 49 -6.36 -11.82 -10.32
C ALA A 49 -5.51 -12.98 -10.88
N LYS A 50 -4.35 -13.27 -10.28
CA LYS A 50 -3.49 -14.41 -10.65
C LYS A 50 -4.20 -15.77 -10.51
N VAL A 51 -4.87 -16.02 -9.38
CA VAL A 51 -5.56 -17.29 -9.13
C VAL A 51 -6.71 -17.54 -10.11
N ARG A 52 -7.41 -16.48 -10.51
CA ARG A 52 -8.58 -16.60 -11.40
C ARG A 52 -8.24 -16.69 -12.87
N ASN A 53 -7.20 -15.98 -13.29
CA ASN A 53 -6.89 -15.81 -14.71
C ASN A 53 -5.57 -16.46 -15.12
N GLY A 54 -4.80 -16.97 -14.16
CA GLY A 54 -3.44 -17.44 -14.40
C GLY A 54 -2.47 -16.29 -14.71
N GLY A 55 -1.22 -16.63 -15.04
CA GLY A 55 -0.17 -15.68 -15.36
C GLY A 55 0.76 -15.37 -14.19
N THR A 56 1.44 -14.23 -14.24
CA THR A 56 2.49 -13.83 -13.29
C THR A 56 2.05 -12.68 -12.41
N ALA A 57 2.58 -12.64 -11.20
CA ALA A 57 2.45 -11.51 -10.29
C ALA A 57 3.83 -11.07 -9.83
N SER A 58 4.10 -9.78 -9.90
CA SER A 58 5.33 -9.17 -9.41
C SER A 58 5.04 -8.17 -8.32
N VAL A 59 6.02 -7.91 -7.48
CA VAL A 59 5.96 -6.85 -6.45
C VAL A 59 7.07 -5.85 -6.72
N MET A 60 6.74 -4.57 -6.62
CA MET A 60 7.70 -3.48 -6.80
C MET A 60 7.67 -2.54 -5.59
N SER A 61 8.86 -2.14 -5.15
CA SER A 61 9.03 -1.14 -4.10
C SER A 61 10.13 -0.16 -4.47
N MET A 62 10.01 1.09 -4.00
CA MET A 62 11.07 2.08 -4.05
C MET A 62 11.56 2.34 -2.63
N GLY A 63 12.85 2.18 -2.39
CA GLY A 63 13.41 2.39 -1.06
C GLY A 63 14.84 1.92 -0.89
N PRO A 64 15.37 1.96 0.35
CA PRO A 64 16.73 1.53 0.63
C PRO A 64 16.91 0.02 0.40
N PRO A 65 18.16 -0.46 0.25
CA PRO A 65 18.44 -1.89 0.08
C PRO A 65 17.83 -2.81 1.15
N GLY A 66 17.62 -2.30 2.37
CA GLY A 66 16.98 -3.04 3.47
C GLY A 66 15.48 -3.39 3.23
N TYR A 67 14.86 -2.92 2.14
CA TYR A 67 13.48 -3.30 1.79
C TYR A 67 13.36 -4.71 1.19
N GLY A 68 14.47 -5.45 1.02
CA GLY A 68 14.43 -6.85 0.58
C GLY A 68 13.52 -7.73 1.44
N ASP A 69 13.53 -7.56 2.78
CA ASP A 69 12.64 -8.31 3.67
C ASP A 69 11.16 -7.96 3.49
N VAL A 70 10.85 -6.68 3.23
CA VAL A 70 9.48 -6.23 2.91
C VAL A 70 9.00 -6.86 1.61
N LEU A 71 9.85 -6.90 0.59
CA LEU A 71 9.53 -7.54 -0.68
C LEU A 71 9.35 -9.05 -0.53
N ARG A 72 10.14 -9.70 0.32
CA ARG A 72 9.98 -11.12 0.64
C ARG A 72 8.62 -11.41 1.30
N GLU A 73 8.22 -10.59 2.27
CA GLU A 73 6.90 -10.71 2.92
C GLU A 73 5.77 -10.52 1.90
N ALA A 74 5.90 -9.51 1.04
CA ALA A 74 4.94 -9.26 -0.03
C ALA A 74 4.91 -10.42 -1.06
N MET A 75 6.07 -11.02 -1.39
CA MET A 75 6.13 -12.21 -2.26
C MET A 75 5.28 -13.35 -1.71
N GLU A 76 5.41 -13.65 -0.42
CA GLU A 76 4.61 -14.70 0.22
C GLU A 76 3.11 -14.38 0.19
N SER A 77 2.75 -13.11 0.31
CA SER A 77 1.35 -12.65 0.39
C SER A 77 0.62 -12.74 -0.95
N VAL A 78 1.30 -12.48 -2.07
CA VAL A 78 0.69 -12.46 -3.41
C VAL A 78 1.12 -13.65 -4.27
N TYR A 79 1.98 -14.53 -3.74
CA TYR A 79 2.62 -15.61 -4.50
C TYR A 79 3.36 -15.06 -5.74
N ALA A 80 4.14 -14.00 -5.51
CA ALA A 80 4.86 -13.33 -6.57
C ALA A 80 5.89 -14.24 -7.23
N ASP A 81 6.09 -14.00 -8.52
CA ASP A 81 7.11 -14.66 -9.33
C ASP A 81 8.42 -13.87 -9.29
N ASP A 82 8.33 -12.53 -9.36
CA ASP A 82 9.46 -11.63 -9.42
C ASP A 82 9.28 -10.44 -8.47
N LEU A 83 10.41 -9.90 -8.01
CA LEU A 83 10.52 -8.74 -7.15
C LEU A 83 11.36 -7.66 -7.83
N TYR A 84 10.93 -6.40 -7.68
CA TYR A 84 11.64 -5.24 -8.21
C TYR A 84 11.90 -4.24 -7.08
N LEU A 85 13.15 -3.88 -6.86
CA LEU A 85 13.55 -2.86 -5.92
C LEU A 85 14.19 -1.68 -6.67
N LEU A 86 13.53 -0.52 -6.61
CA LEU A 86 14.07 0.74 -7.11
C LEU A 86 14.87 1.37 -5.98
N SER A 87 16.19 1.34 -6.09
CA SER A 87 17.06 1.70 -4.96
C SER A 87 18.29 2.45 -5.42
N ASP A 88 18.33 3.74 -5.10
CA ASP A 88 19.46 4.62 -5.30
C ASP A 88 19.45 5.75 -4.28
N ARG A 89 20.60 6.37 -4.02
CA ARG A 89 20.70 7.58 -3.22
C ARG A 89 20.05 8.78 -3.91
N GLU A 90 20.13 8.85 -5.22
CA GLU A 90 19.51 9.90 -6.04
C GLU A 90 17.96 9.82 -5.97
N MET A 91 17.40 8.67 -5.65
CA MET A 91 15.96 8.48 -5.43
C MET A 91 15.50 8.82 -4.02
N ALA A 92 16.44 9.11 -3.10
CA ALA A 92 16.12 9.30 -1.68
C ALA A 92 15.36 10.61 -1.42
N ALA A 93 14.55 10.62 -0.35
CA ALA A 93 13.76 11.78 0.11
C ALA A 93 12.79 12.35 -0.95
N ALA A 94 12.41 11.54 -1.93
CA ALA A 94 11.42 11.92 -2.94
C ALA A 94 10.06 12.19 -2.31
N ASP A 95 9.39 13.25 -2.81
CA ASP A 95 7.96 13.42 -2.56
C ASP A 95 7.12 12.43 -3.39
N THR A 96 5.81 12.56 -3.33
CA THR A 96 4.92 11.62 -4.04
C THR A 96 5.03 11.72 -5.55
N TRP A 97 5.36 12.91 -6.10
CA TRP A 97 5.49 13.13 -7.53
C TRP A 97 6.78 12.51 -8.08
N ALA A 98 7.92 12.82 -7.46
CA ALA A 98 9.21 12.23 -7.84
C ALA A 98 9.19 10.70 -7.66
N THR A 99 8.54 10.20 -6.59
CA THR A 99 8.30 8.77 -6.42
C THR A 99 7.46 8.19 -7.54
N ALA A 100 6.39 8.86 -7.95
CA ALA A 100 5.50 8.36 -9.00
C ALA A 100 6.20 8.28 -10.37
N ILE A 101 7.04 9.27 -10.71
CA ILE A 101 7.86 9.24 -11.92
C ILE A 101 8.79 8.02 -11.90
N THR A 102 9.51 7.82 -10.79
CA THR A 102 10.45 6.71 -10.64
C THR A 102 9.75 5.36 -10.76
N VAL A 103 8.62 5.18 -10.07
CA VAL A 103 7.84 3.93 -10.10
C VAL A 103 7.24 3.68 -11.49
N ALA A 104 6.68 4.70 -12.14
CA ALA A 104 6.13 4.58 -13.49
C ALA A 104 7.22 4.16 -14.49
N THR A 105 8.41 4.76 -14.39
CA THR A 105 9.56 4.39 -15.23
C THR A 105 10.01 2.96 -14.94
N GLY A 106 10.03 2.53 -13.67
CA GLY A 106 10.30 1.14 -13.30
C GLY A 106 9.31 0.15 -13.94
N ILE A 107 8.02 0.49 -13.92
CA ILE A 107 6.97 -0.33 -14.57
C ILE A 107 7.21 -0.41 -16.09
N GLN A 108 7.53 0.72 -16.73
CA GLN A 108 7.83 0.78 -18.17
C GLN A 108 9.13 0.07 -18.55
N ASN A 109 10.07 -0.08 -17.61
CA ASN A 109 11.36 -0.78 -17.83
C ASN A 109 11.25 -2.30 -17.68
N MET A 110 10.10 -2.83 -17.30
CA MET A 110 9.88 -4.28 -17.23
C MET A 110 9.91 -4.88 -18.63
N ASP A 111 10.44 -6.11 -18.76
CA ASP A 111 10.56 -6.82 -20.05
C ASP A 111 9.20 -6.96 -20.76
N GLU A 112 8.14 -7.06 -20.00
CA GLU A 112 6.77 -7.20 -20.50
C GLU A 112 5.83 -6.30 -19.73
N GLU A 113 5.06 -5.47 -20.44
CA GLU A 113 4.10 -4.55 -19.87
C GLU A 113 3.05 -5.29 -19.03
N PRO A 114 2.78 -4.88 -17.77
CA PRO A 114 1.74 -5.49 -16.97
C PRO A 114 0.33 -5.10 -17.45
N ASP A 115 -0.61 -6.02 -17.30
CA ASP A 115 -2.03 -5.76 -17.59
C ASP A 115 -2.69 -4.93 -16.48
N LEU A 116 -2.22 -5.12 -15.22
CA LEU A 116 -2.75 -4.43 -14.05
C LEU A 116 -1.64 -4.04 -13.09
N VAL A 117 -1.70 -2.81 -12.59
CA VAL A 117 -0.93 -2.36 -11.44
C VAL A 117 -1.87 -2.14 -10.26
N PHE A 118 -1.48 -2.66 -9.09
CA PHE A 118 -2.21 -2.50 -7.85
C PHE A 118 -1.41 -1.66 -6.86
N ALA A 119 -2.09 -0.79 -6.13
CA ALA A 119 -1.53 -0.06 -5.00
C ALA A 119 -2.53 0.00 -3.85
N GLY A 120 -2.01 0.09 -2.63
CA GLY A 120 -2.81 0.36 -1.45
C GLY A 120 -3.35 1.79 -1.44
N PHE A 121 -4.34 2.03 -0.59
CA PHE A 121 -5.02 3.32 -0.46
C PHE A 121 -4.06 4.46 -0.09
N LYS A 122 -3.17 4.25 0.87
CA LYS A 122 -2.15 5.20 1.35
C LYS A 122 -1.07 4.48 2.15
N THR A 123 0.01 5.18 2.46
CA THR A 123 1.02 4.66 3.39
C THR A 123 0.77 5.16 4.81
N ALA A 124 1.13 4.35 5.81
CA ALA A 124 0.91 4.68 7.22
C ALA A 124 1.84 5.79 7.76
N ASP A 125 2.94 6.07 7.05
CA ASP A 125 3.91 7.12 7.41
C ASP A 125 3.55 8.48 6.82
N GLY A 126 3.30 8.56 5.52
CA GLY A 126 3.06 9.82 4.80
C GLY A 126 1.59 10.16 4.61
N GLU A 127 0.71 9.19 4.64
CA GLU A 127 -0.76 9.27 4.55
C GLU A 127 -1.34 10.09 3.38
N THR A 128 -0.55 10.39 2.35
CA THR A 128 -0.97 11.27 1.24
C THR A 128 -1.97 10.63 0.28
N GLY A 129 -1.86 9.30 0.05
CA GLY A 129 -2.66 8.60 -0.96
C GLY A 129 -2.38 9.02 -2.41
N HIS A 130 -1.35 9.82 -2.67
CA HIS A 130 -1.11 10.44 -3.97
C HIS A 130 -0.29 9.57 -4.93
N THR A 131 0.65 8.76 -4.43
CA THR A 131 1.63 8.04 -5.27
C THR A 131 0.97 7.14 -6.30
N GLY A 132 -0.03 6.35 -5.90
CA GLY A 132 -0.75 5.48 -6.84
C GLY A 132 -1.42 6.25 -7.99
N PRO A 133 -2.30 7.23 -7.71
CA PRO A 133 -2.93 8.06 -8.74
C PRO A 133 -1.93 8.81 -9.63
N GLN A 134 -0.84 9.35 -9.06
CA GLN A 134 0.20 10.02 -9.82
C GLN A 134 0.98 9.06 -10.72
N THR A 135 1.25 7.84 -10.25
CA THR A 135 1.88 6.80 -11.07
C THR A 135 0.98 6.41 -12.26
N ALA A 136 -0.32 6.24 -12.04
CA ALA A 136 -1.29 5.99 -13.11
C ALA A 136 -1.30 7.12 -14.16
N TRP A 137 -1.21 8.38 -13.69
CA TRP A 137 -1.09 9.54 -14.56
C TRP A 137 0.20 9.51 -15.39
N CYS A 138 1.35 9.17 -14.79
CA CYS A 138 2.62 9.08 -15.50
C CYS A 138 2.61 7.97 -16.56
N LEU A 139 1.85 6.90 -16.33
CA LEU A 139 1.66 5.79 -17.27
C LEU A 139 0.64 6.10 -18.38
N ASP A 140 -0.16 7.16 -18.22
CA ASP A 140 -1.33 7.46 -19.07
C ASP A 140 -2.34 6.31 -19.10
N TRP A 141 -2.56 5.66 -17.96
CA TRP A 141 -3.45 4.52 -17.82
C TRP A 141 -4.76 4.87 -17.10
N PRO A 142 -5.85 4.18 -17.43
CA PRO A 142 -7.09 4.26 -16.67
C PRO A 142 -6.84 3.95 -15.19
N LEU A 143 -7.39 4.80 -14.31
CA LEU A 143 -7.29 4.68 -12.86
C LEU A 143 -8.65 4.37 -12.25
N VAL A 144 -8.71 3.32 -11.42
CA VAL A 144 -9.88 3.02 -10.59
C VAL A 144 -9.45 3.00 -9.12
N THR A 145 -10.04 3.87 -8.30
CA THR A 145 -9.72 4.03 -6.88
C THR A 145 -10.82 3.47 -5.98
N HIS A 146 -10.48 3.25 -4.68
CA HIS A 146 -11.40 2.73 -3.65
C HIS A 146 -12.07 1.41 -4.04
N VAL A 147 -11.31 0.52 -4.70
CA VAL A 147 -11.83 -0.75 -5.20
C VAL A 147 -12.00 -1.75 -4.06
N VAL A 148 -13.24 -2.23 -3.87
CA VAL A 148 -13.61 -3.24 -2.88
C VAL A 148 -13.85 -4.62 -3.49
N ALA A 149 -14.04 -4.71 -4.79
CA ALA A 149 -14.13 -5.98 -5.51
C ALA A 149 -13.81 -5.76 -6.99
N LEU A 150 -13.23 -6.79 -7.64
CA LEU A 150 -12.92 -6.73 -9.07
C LEU A 150 -13.10 -8.07 -9.75
N ASP A 151 -13.25 -7.99 -11.05
CA ASP A 151 -13.22 -9.13 -11.98
C ASP A 151 -12.53 -8.69 -13.27
N VAL A 152 -11.76 -9.58 -13.89
CA VAL A 152 -11.00 -9.29 -15.11
C VAL A 152 -11.48 -10.23 -16.21
N ASP A 153 -11.81 -9.67 -17.34
CA ASP A 153 -12.06 -10.40 -18.58
C ASP A 153 -10.84 -10.24 -19.49
N THR A 154 -9.99 -11.26 -19.49
CA THR A 154 -8.75 -11.26 -20.29
C THR A 154 -9.00 -11.42 -21.79
N GLU A 155 -10.16 -11.98 -22.19
CA GLU A 155 -10.53 -12.11 -23.59
C GLU A 155 -11.07 -10.79 -24.15
N ALA A 156 -11.86 -10.06 -23.36
CA ALA A 156 -12.34 -8.74 -23.70
C ALA A 156 -11.32 -7.62 -23.46
N GLY A 157 -10.25 -7.89 -22.68
CA GLY A 157 -9.27 -6.89 -22.29
C GLY A 157 -9.86 -5.81 -21.38
N THR A 158 -10.72 -6.21 -20.43
CA THR A 158 -11.41 -5.26 -19.53
C THR A 158 -11.33 -5.65 -18.07
N LEU A 159 -11.24 -4.64 -17.21
CA LEU A 159 -11.44 -4.70 -15.77
C LEU A 159 -12.84 -4.23 -15.42
N ARG A 160 -13.57 -5.00 -14.63
CA ARG A 160 -14.82 -4.57 -14.01
C ARG A 160 -14.61 -4.51 -12.49
N ALA A 161 -14.79 -3.33 -11.90
CA ALA A 161 -14.56 -3.09 -10.49
C ALA A 161 -15.79 -2.52 -9.79
N LYS A 162 -15.94 -2.88 -8.51
CA LYS A 162 -16.83 -2.19 -7.57
C LYS A 162 -15.97 -1.29 -6.70
N ARG A 163 -16.36 -0.02 -6.58
CA ARG A 163 -15.66 0.98 -5.80
C ARG A 163 -16.59 1.66 -4.82
N LEU A 164 -16.06 2.06 -3.68
CA LEU A 164 -16.75 2.94 -2.75
C LEU A 164 -16.71 4.37 -3.28
N VAL A 165 -17.84 5.06 -3.16
CA VAL A 165 -17.96 6.49 -3.41
C VAL A 165 -18.38 7.13 -2.10
N GLU A 166 -17.52 7.97 -1.54
CA GLU A 166 -17.83 8.71 -0.32
C GLU A 166 -18.91 9.73 -0.59
N GLY A 167 -19.96 9.74 0.24
CA GLY A 167 -21.09 10.64 0.16
C GLY A 167 -21.92 10.62 1.46
N ASP A 168 -23.12 11.20 1.41
CA ASP A 168 -24.07 11.19 2.57
C ASP A 168 -24.56 9.77 2.94
N ALA A 169 -24.38 8.82 2.02
CA ALA A 169 -24.51 7.37 2.24
C ALA A 169 -23.42 6.70 1.41
N ASP A 170 -22.71 5.74 2.01
CA ASP A 170 -21.71 4.95 1.29
C ASP A 170 -22.37 4.23 0.11
N GLU A 171 -22.01 4.64 -1.09
CA GLU A 171 -22.54 4.07 -2.33
C GLU A 171 -21.48 3.17 -2.98
N ILE A 172 -21.91 2.04 -3.56
CA ILE A 172 -21.06 1.18 -4.36
C ILE A 172 -21.36 1.43 -5.83
N GLU A 173 -20.38 1.96 -6.54
CA GLU A 173 -20.40 2.15 -7.98
C GLU A 173 -19.75 0.95 -8.68
N THR A 174 -20.29 0.55 -9.83
CA THR A 174 -19.65 -0.43 -10.70
C THR A 174 -19.10 0.28 -11.92
N VAL A 175 -17.80 0.16 -12.14
CA VAL A 175 -17.09 0.77 -13.28
C VAL A 175 -16.42 -0.31 -14.12
N GLU A 176 -16.20 0.01 -15.40
CA GLU A 176 -15.44 -0.81 -16.33
C GLU A 176 -14.33 0.03 -16.95
N ALA A 177 -13.13 -0.55 -17.06
CA ALA A 177 -11.98 0.10 -17.65
C ALA A 177 -11.26 -0.86 -18.61
N PRO A 178 -10.67 -0.37 -19.71
CA PRO A 178 -9.81 -1.19 -20.55
C PRO A 178 -8.50 -1.53 -19.83
N LEU A 179 -7.86 -2.64 -20.23
CA LEU A 179 -6.49 -2.97 -19.84
C LEU A 179 -5.50 -2.33 -20.83
N PRO A 180 -4.30 -1.94 -20.41
CA PRO A 180 -3.82 -1.98 -19.04
C PRO A 180 -4.51 -0.95 -18.14
N ALA A 181 -4.60 -1.23 -16.83
CA ALA A 181 -5.25 -0.35 -15.87
C ALA A 181 -4.52 -0.30 -14.52
N PHE A 182 -4.68 0.82 -13.81
CA PHE A 182 -4.16 1.03 -12.47
C PHE A 182 -5.30 0.97 -11.45
N VAL A 183 -5.11 0.18 -10.39
CA VAL A 183 -6.12 -0.07 -9.35
C VAL A 183 -5.58 0.35 -8.00
N VAL A 184 -6.26 1.27 -7.33
CA VAL A 184 -6.03 1.58 -5.92
C VAL A 184 -7.13 0.91 -5.10
N THR A 185 -6.72 -0.03 -4.24
CA THR A 185 -7.65 -0.80 -3.43
C THR A 185 -8.09 -0.03 -2.20
N ASP A 186 -9.32 -0.27 -1.79
CA ASP A 186 -9.84 0.16 -0.50
C ASP A 186 -9.38 -0.81 0.61
N PRO A 187 -9.24 -0.35 1.86
CA PRO A 187 -9.00 -1.23 3.01
C PRO A 187 -10.03 -2.36 3.17
N GLU A 188 -11.26 -2.15 2.72
CA GLU A 188 -12.35 -3.13 2.76
C GLU A 188 -12.31 -4.16 1.61
N PHE A 189 -11.26 -4.14 0.77
CA PHE A 189 -11.15 -5.14 -0.31
C PHE A 189 -11.08 -6.55 0.24
N GLU A 190 -12.03 -7.38 -0.15
CA GLU A 190 -12.04 -8.81 0.17
C GLU A 190 -11.92 -9.68 -1.09
N PRO A 191 -10.91 -10.58 -1.16
CA PRO A 191 -10.75 -11.44 -2.31
C PRO A 191 -11.88 -12.48 -2.38
N SER A 192 -12.33 -12.78 -3.59
CA SER A 192 -13.37 -13.76 -3.85
C SER A 192 -12.86 -14.91 -4.71
N TYR A 193 -12.83 -16.11 -4.15
CA TYR A 193 -12.49 -17.37 -4.83
C TYR A 193 -13.76 -18.19 -5.04
N ARG A 194 -14.55 -17.84 -6.08
CA ARG A 194 -15.90 -18.37 -6.29
C ARG A 194 -15.94 -19.83 -6.69
N ARG A 195 -14.89 -20.36 -7.36
CA ARG A 195 -14.85 -21.73 -7.87
C ARG A 195 -13.94 -22.60 -7.02
N ALA A 196 -14.26 -23.92 -6.95
CA ALA A 196 -13.42 -24.87 -6.24
C ALA A 196 -12.00 -24.96 -6.83
N GLU A 197 -11.89 -24.87 -8.16
CA GLU A 197 -10.60 -24.84 -8.88
C GLU A 197 -9.69 -23.70 -8.39
N HIS A 198 -10.22 -22.48 -8.16
CA HIS A 198 -9.45 -21.37 -7.66
C HIS A 198 -8.83 -21.64 -6.27
N ARG A 199 -9.52 -22.41 -5.42
CA ARG A 199 -8.99 -22.80 -4.10
C ARG A 199 -7.85 -23.82 -4.21
N LEU A 200 -7.90 -24.69 -5.20
CA LEU A 200 -6.82 -25.64 -5.47
C LEU A 200 -5.60 -24.90 -6.01
N THR A 201 -5.79 -24.03 -7.01
CA THR A 201 -4.72 -23.17 -7.55
C THR A 201 -4.05 -22.34 -6.45
N HIS A 202 -4.84 -21.72 -5.57
CA HIS A 202 -4.32 -20.98 -4.42
C HIS A 202 -3.44 -21.85 -3.50
N LYS A 203 -3.85 -23.10 -3.25
CA LYS A 203 -3.07 -24.02 -2.43
C LYS A 203 -1.73 -24.39 -3.09
N ASP A 204 -1.76 -24.69 -4.37
CA ASP A 204 -0.57 -25.09 -5.12
C ASP A 204 0.44 -23.94 -5.23
N LEU A 205 -0.02 -22.74 -5.57
CA LEU A 205 0.80 -21.52 -5.60
C LEU A 205 1.44 -21.21 -4.25
N ARG A 206 0.71 -21.42 -3.16
CA ARG A 206 1.22 -21.20 -1.81
C ARG A 206 2.40 -22.13 -1.47
N GLU A 207 2.34 -23.38 -1.90
CA GLU A 207 3.44 -24.33 -1.64
C GLU A 207 4.68 -23.97 -2.45
N GLU A 208 4.49 -23.62 -3.72
CA GLU A 208 5.58 -23.21 -4.62
C GLU A 208 6.26 -21.92 -4.13
N THR A 209 5.48 -20.94 -3.67
CA THR A 209 6.00 -19.64 -3.22
C THR A 209 6.80 -19.76 -1.93
N ARG A 210 6.42 -20.64 -1.02
CA ARG A 210 7.22 -20.86 0.20
C ARG A 210 8.65 -21.30 -0.08
N GLN A 211 8.85 -22.05 -1.15
CA GLN A 211 10.19 -22.42 -1.58
C GLN A 211 10.92 -21.20 -2.15
N ARG A 212 10.27 -20.45 -3.05
CA ARG A 212 10.84 -19.21 -3.65
C ARG A 212 11.17 -18.13 -2.61
N ALA A 213 10.31 -17.94 -1.63
CA ALA A 213 10.53 -16.91 -0.59
C ALA A 213 11.79 -17.15 0.25
N GLY A 214 12.25 -18.40 0.35
CA GLY A 214 13.55 -18.75 0.96
C GLY A 214 14.76 -18.33 0.13
N GLU A 215 14.57 -18.08 -1.17
CA GLU A 215 15.57 -17.71 -2.17
C GLU A 215 15.17 -16.40 -2.87
N HIS A 216 14.50 -15.50 -2.15
CA HIS A 216 13.87 -14.31 -2.73
C HIS A 216 14.87 -13.36 -3.41
N GLU A 217 16.15 -13.35 -2.97
CA GLU A 217 17.21 -12.56 -3.60
C GLU A 217 17.47 -12.99 -5.04
N ASP A 218 17.30 -14.28 -5.35
CA ASP A 218 17.48 -14.82 -6.70
C ASP A 218 16.31 -14.42 -7.65
N HIS A 219 15.21 -13.97 -7.07
CA HIS A 219 14.02 -13.47 -7.78
C HIS A 219 13.89 -11.94 -7.75
N MET A 220 14.89 -11.24 -7.18
CA MET A 220 14.86 -9.80 -7.00
C MET A 220 15.77 -9.10 -8.00
N THR A 221 15.18 -8.21 -8.79
CA THR A 221 15.89 -7.27 -9.64
C THR A 221 15.97 -5.92 -8.93
N VAL A 222 17.19 -5.41 -8.79
CA VAL A 222 17.45 -4.08 -8.22
C VAL A 222 17.81 -3.14 -9.35
N TRP A 223 17.12 -2.02 -9.47
CA TRP A 223 17.41 -0.96 -10.45
C TRP A 223 17.81 0.33 -9.75
N ASP A 224 18.88 0.94 -10.21
CA ASP A 224 19.25 2.30 -9.86
C ASP A 224 18.71 3.32 -10.90
N HIS A 225 18.98 4.61 -10.70
CA HIS A 225 18.51 5.65 -11.61
C HIS A 225 19.10 5.51 -13.03
N SER A 226 20.32 4.97 -13.17
CA SER A 226 20.96 4.79 -14.47
C SER A 226 20.40 3.59 -15.23
N ASP A 227 20.03 2.51 -14.55
CA ASP A 227 19.32 1.38 -15.15
C ASP A 227 17.97 1.82 -15.77
N LEU A 228 17.31 2.77 -15.10
CA LEU A 228 16.04 3.35 -15.53
C LEU A 228 16.19 4.54 -16.48
N ASN A 229 17.41 4.95 -16.78
CA ASN A 229 17.69 6.16 -17.57
C ASN A 229 16.97 7.41 -17.04
N LEU A 230 16.86 7.53 -15.71
CA LEU A 230 16.26 8.68 -15.04
C LEU A 230 17.29 9.80 -14.84
N ASP A 231 16.87 11.02 -15.11
CA ASP A 231 17.67 12.20 -14.82
C ASP A 231 17.52 12.57 -13.33
N PRO A 232 18.65 12.66 -12.56
CA PRO A 232 18.60 13.03 -11.14
C PRO A 232 17.85 14.34 -10.83
N ASP A 233 17.82 15.28 -11.76
CA ASP A 233 17.11 16.54 -11.60
C ASP A 233 15.57 16.38 -11.50
N PHE A 234 15.02 15.20 -11.84
CA PHE A 234 13.58 14.91 -11.82
C PHE A 234 13.17 13.85 -10.79
N ILE A 235 14.10 13.32 -10.01
CA ILE A 235 13.87 12.29 -9.00
C ILE A 235 14.42 12.70 -7.63
N GLY A 236 14.12 11.89 -6.61
CA GLY A 236 14.62 12.14 -5.26
C GLY A 236 14.19 13.51 -4.70
N LEU A 237 15.02 14.06 -3.84
CA LEU A 237 14.76 15.37 -3.23
C LEU A 237 14.80 16.51 -4.26
N ASP A 238 15.75 16.49 -5.18
CA ASP A 238 15.95 17.56 -6.15
C ASP A 238 14.81 17.61 -7.18
N GLY A 239 14.24 16.47 -7.54
CA GLY A 239 13.06 16.37 -8.41
C GLY A 239 11.72 16.56 -7.71
N SER A 240 11.71 16.78 -6.41
CA SER A 240 10.48 16.90 -5.60
C SER A 240 9.92 18.32 -5.62
N PRO A 241 8.73 18.56 -6.21
CA PRO A 241 8.07 19.87 -6.16
C PRO A 241 7.60 20.27 -4.76
N THR A 242 7.55 19.35 -3.81
CA THR A 242 7.15 19.62 -2.42
C THR A 242 8.20 19.13 -1.44
N ILE A 243 8.37 19.86 -0.35
CA ILE A 243 9.25 19.48 0.76
C ILE A 243 8.52 19.58 2.09
N VAL A 244 8.88 18.72 3.05
CA VAL A 244 8.40 18.85 4.44
C VAL A 244 9.15 20.00 5.08
N SER A 245 8.45 21.09 5.43
CA SER A 245 9.04 22.30 5.99
C SER A 245 9.20 22.27 7.52
N GLY A 246 8.68 21.26 8.19
CA GLY A 246 8.78 21.05 9.63
C GLY A 246 7.70 20.11 10.14
N VAL A 247 7.96 19.52 11.30
CA VAL A 247 7.01 18.66 12.02
C VAL A 247 6.91 19.17 13.45
N ASP A 248 5.72 19.59 13.85
CA ASP A 248 5.46 19.92 15.24
C ASP A 248 5.04 18.66 16.02
N PRO A 249 5.75 18.28 17.09
CA PRO A 249 5.36 17.13 17.88
C PRO A 249 4.02 17.36 18.53
N ILE A 250 3.07 16.46 18.34
CA ILE A 250 1.80 16.51 19.06
C ILE A 250 2.10 16.35 20.57
N PRO A 251 1.70 17.31 21.42
CA PRO A 251 1.92 17.17 22.86
C PRO A 251 1.34 15.85 23.35
N LYS A 252 2.15 15.04 24.01
CA LYS A 252 1.62 13.82 24.65
C LYS A 252 0.56 14.24 25.66
N ALA A 253 -0.63 13.66 25.51
CA ALA A 253 -1.65 13.80 26.56
C ALA A 253 -1.03 13.37 27.90
N PRO A 254 -1.34 14.06 29.02
CA PRO A 254 -0.81 13.68 30.33
C PRO A 254 -0.99 12.18 30.56
N ALA A 255 0.07 11.52 31.01
CA ALA A 255 0.04 10.07 31.27
C ALA A 255 -0.91 9.69 32.44
N GLU A 256 -1.26 10.66 33.26
CA GLU A 256 -2.27 10.51 34.31
C GLU A 256 -3.66 10.70 33.70
N ARG A 257 -4.27 9.59 33.31
CA ARG A 257 -5.73 9.54 33.16
C ARG A 257 -6.27 9.32 34.55
N ASP A 258 -6.99 10.30 35.08
CA ASP A 258 -7.84 10.12 36.27
C ASP A 258 -8.97 9.14 35.90
N ALA A 259 -8.66 7.85 35.98
CA ALA A 259 -9.65 6.81 35.74
C ALA A 259 -10.40 6.54 37.03
N THR A 260 -11.65 6.98 37.07
CA THR A 260 -12.58 6.61 38.16
C THR A 260 -13.06 5.19 37.84
N MET A 261 -12.75 4.25 38.74
CA MET A 261 -13.31 2.90 38.67
C MET A 261 -14.75 2.96 39.22
N VAL A 262 -15.69 2.50 38.43
CA VAL A 262 -17.11 2.51 38.72
C VAL A 262 -17.58 1.07 38.87
N ASP A 263 -18.38 0.79 39.90
CA ASP A 263 -19.05 -0.51 40.05
C ASP A 263 -20.24 -0.58 39.09
N PRO A 264 -20.20 -1.42 38.06
CA PRO A 264 -21.26 -1.51 37.04
C PRO A 264 -22.58 -2.08 37.65
N SER A 265 -22.55 -2.61 38.86
CA SER A 265 -23.73 -3.10 39.57
C SER A 265 -24.40 -2.02 40.46
N ASP A 266 -23.74 -0.87 40.67
CA ASP A 266 -24.28 0.24 41.41
C ASP A 266 -25.02 1.22 40.48
N PRO A 267 -26.37 1.34 40.60
CA PRO A 267 -27.15 2.21 39.73
C PRO A 267 -26.83 3.72 39.89
N GLU A 268 -26.38 4.17 41.09
CA GLU A 268 -26.06 5.57 41.33
C GLU A 268 -24.73 5.95 40.68
N GLU A 269 -23.71 5.07 40.76
CA GLU A 269 -22.44 5.27 40.07
C GLU A 269 -22.62 5.23 38.54
N MET A 270 -23.42 4.30 38.03
CA MET A 270 -23.73 4.22 36.61
C MET A 270 -24.51 5.43 36.09
N ALA A 271 -25.44 5.97 36.87
CA ALA A 271 -26.14 7.21 36.50
C ALA A 271 -25.18 8.40 36.39
N GLY A 272 -24.17 8.48 37.26
CA GLY A 272 -23.12 9.49 37.20
C GLY A 272 -22.30 9.42 35.90
N VAL A 273 -21.91 8.21 35.49
CA VAL A 273 -21.20 8.00 34.24
C VAL A 273 -22.03 8.40 33.01
N VAL A 274 -23.30 8.01 32.97
CA VAL A 274 -24.22 8.38 31.88
C VAL A 274 -24.41 9.90 31.81
N ASP A 275 -24.49 10.58 32.94
CA ASP A 275 -24.64 12.04 33.01
C ASP A 275 -23.37 12.75 32.48
N GLU A 276 -22.19 12.22 32.82
CA GLU A 276 -20.92 12.75 32.35
C GLU A 276 -20.73 12.51 30.84
N MET A 277 -21.02 11.31 30.36
CA MET A 277 -20.99 10.98 28.91
C MET A 277 -21.97 11.85 28.10
N SER A 278 -23.15 12.12 28.65
CA SER A 278 -24.16 12.98 28.02
C SER A 278 -23.69 14.43 27.87
N ARG A 279 -22.88 14.93 28.80
CA ARG A 279 -22.27 16.27 28.72
C ARG A 279 -21.20 16.32 27.60
N PHE A 280 -20.44 15.25 27.39
CA PHE A 280 -19.47 15.17 26.29
C PHE A 280 -20.15 15.01 24.94
N ALA A 281 -21.26 14.30 24.85
CA ALA A 281 -22.00 14.08 23.60
C ALA A 281 -22.86 15.28 23.17
N GLY A 282 -23.20 16.18 24.12
CA GLY A 282 -24.00 17.39 23.89
C GLY A 282 -23.18 18.69 23.81
N GLY A 283 -21.94 18.61 23.37
CA GLY A 283 -21.05 19.76 23.21
C GLY A 283 -21.65 20.82 22.26
N ASP A 284 -21.84 22.05 22.81
CA ASP A 284 -22.19 23.29 22.11
C ASP A 284 -21.20 23.67 21.04
#